data_6b58fda93c42551fc10a3a69af5f5e15
#
_entry.id   6b58fda93c42551fc10a3a69af5f5e15
#
_cell.length_a   1.000
_cell.length_b   1.000
_cell.length_c   1.000
_cell.angle_alpha   90.00
_cell.angle_beta   90.00
_cell.angle_gamma   90.00
#
_symmetry.space_group_name_H-M   'P 1'
#
loop_
_entity.id
_entity.type
_entity.pdbx_description
1 polymer ?
#
loop_
_entity_poly.entity_id
_entity_poly.type
_entity_poly.pdbx_seq_one_letter_code
_entity_poly.pdbx_strand_id
1 'polypeptide(L)'
;YQKLSVSHLLAVGNSANFYVPGSGKTTITDAAISKGRDDGIIDKILVIGPTASFFPWEDEYKLCFGKKPRSIRVRGEVGKQLPNLNHDLFLMHFSTAMHRVAEIIEFMSNNKVMLIIDESHNIKSPQQKTWARTARAIAPFAIRRTILSGTPMPNDARDLWVQITFLWPYDFPLGNDITYMRYAKNHGIGKFKNALDPLFTRIRKRDLDLPKPEFKNHFVSLSPVQAEIYNVIVSKTLEEIYDMREKAKLQRFRVAKMIRLLQAASNPTLIYEKSDEFDVTNEEFGVPKQKVSLTSIKHESPDTYEKIVSYSSKEIPAKLVEATKLAKELLAKGEKVIIWSSFVTNMEIFENQLLKEERPILIYGDVSKDEEDEDNRDKRIQEFKDDPNPRILIATPASLAESVSLHINSKTGEKVCSNAIYLDRNFNGAQFMQSMDRIHRLGMAQDTKVTYHLIIGKRTIDEKIDERLWQKFTDMSN
;
A
#
# COMPACT_ATOMS: atom_id res chain seq x y z
N TYR A 1 5.75 23.82 -7.64
CA TYR A 1 6.71 22.70 -7.73
C TYR A 1 6.49 21.86 -9.00
N GLN A 2 5.25 21.58 -9.43
CA GLN A 2 4.97 20.71 -10.58
C GLN A 2 5.71 21.14 -11.85
N LYS A 3 5.69 22.44 -12.20
CA LYS A 3 6.43 22.96 -13.36
C LYS A 3 7.95 22.71 -13.26
N LEU A 4 8.53 22.89 -12.08
CA LEU A 4 9.97 22.61 -11.84
C LEU A 4 10.26 21.13 -12.02
N SER A 5 9.36 20.25 -11.58
CA SER A 5 9.51 18.81 -11.73
C SER A 5 9.43 18.36 -13.19
N VAL A 6 8.51 18.93 -13.96
CA VAL A 6 8.46 18.69 -15.42
C VAL A 6 9.76 19.14 -16.08
N SER A 7 10.24 20.34 -15.76
CA SER A 7 11.51 20.84 -16.30
C SER A 7 12.69 19.94 -15.93
N HIS A 8 12.72 19.42 -14.70
CA HIS A 8 13.74 18.47 -14.25
C HIS A 8 13.68 17.15 -15.02
N LEU A 9 12.47 16.55 -15.15
CA LEU A 9 12.27 15.31 -15.93
C LEU A 9 12.75 15.45 -17.37
N LEU A 10 12.47 16.59 -18.00
CA LEU A 10 12.89 16.88 -19.36
C LEU A 10 14.40 17.07 -19.48
N ALA A 11 15.01 17.81 -18.54
CA ALA A 11 16.44 18.11 -18.55
C ALA A 11 17.31 16.87 -18.27
N VAL A 12 16.94 16.07 -17.27
CA VAL A 12 17.71 14.88 -16.86
C VAL A 12 17.41 13.69 -17.78
N GLY A 13 16.20 13.61 -18.31
CA GLY A 13 15.75 12.58 -19.23
C GLY A 13 15.43 11.23 -18.58
N ASN A 14 16.28 10.75 -17.66
CA ASN A 14 16.04 9.55 -16.87
C ASN A 14 16.08 9.92 -15.40
N SER A 15 14.94 10.08 -14.74
CA SER A 15 14.91 10.56 -13.37
C SER A 15 13.80 9.96 -12.52
N ALA A 16 13.97 10.08 -11.20
CA ALA A 16 12.97 9.64 -10.24
C ALA A 16 12.08 10.80 -9.79
N ASN A 17 10.79 10.50 -9.65
CA ASN A 17 9.81 11.38 -9.03
C ASN A 17 9.41 10.77 -7.67
N PHE A 18 10.07 11.23 -6.60
CA PHE A 18 9.87 10.74 -5.23
C PHE A 18 8.90 11.63 -4.46
N TYR A 19 7.69 11.71 -4.94
CA TYR A 19 6.66 12.55 -4.38
C TYR A 19 5.66 11.73 -3.58
N VAL A 20 5.24 12.28 -2.46
CA VAL A 20 4.18 11.66 -1.66
C VAL A 20 2.92 11.37 -2.49
N PRO A 21 2.12 10.36 -2.12
CA PRO A 21 0.85 10.10 -2.78
C PRO A 21 -0.03 11.35 -2.87
N GLY A 22 -0.75 11.49 -3.99
CA GLY A 22 -1.64 12.62 -4.20
C GLY A 22 -0.98 13.96 -4.56
N SER A 23 0.32 14.01 -4.79
CA SER A 23 1.05 15.22 -5.21
C SER A 23 1.04 15.49 -6.73
N GLY A 24 0.36 14.66 -7.53
CA GLY A 24 0.32 14.80 -8.99
C GLY A 24 1.51 14.18 -9.72
N LYS A 25 2.08 13.08 -9.23
CA LYS A 25 3.16 12.35 -9.92
C LYS A 25 2.82 11.98 -11.36
N THR A 26 1.63 11.45 -11.57
CA THR A 26 1.12 11.05 -12.89
C THR A 26 0.97 12.26 -13.79
N THR A 27 0.33 13.33 -13.34
CA THR A 27 0.17 14.59 -14.08
C THR A 27 1.50 15.18 -14.55
N ILE A 28 2.51 15.21 -13.64
CA ILE A 28 3.87 15.69 -13.95
C ILE A 28 4.51 14.81 -15.04
N THR A 29 4.32 13.50 -14.94
CA THR A 29 4.86 12.55 -15.92
C THR A 29 4.15 12.68 -17.26
N ASP A 30 2.83 12.86 -17.27
CA ASP A 30 2.04 13.10 -18.49
C ASP A 30 2.46 14.38 -19.20
N ALA A 31 2.75 15.45 -18.46
CA ALA A 31 3.28 16.70 -19.03
C ALA A 31 4.66 16.48 -19.69
N ALA A 32 5.54 15.69 -19.07
CA ALA A 32 6.82 15.31 -19.66
C ALA A 32 6.66 14.41 -20.89
N ILE A 33 5.68 13.49 -20.87
CA ILE A 33 5.31 12.64 -22.01
C ILE A 33 4.85 13.49 -23.19
N SER A 34 3.96 14.48 -22.95
CA SER A 34 3.48 15.39 -24.00
C SER A 34 4.65 16.05 -24.71
N LYS A 35 5.53 16.70 -23.94
CA LYS A 35 6.70 17.36 -24.50
C LYS A 35 7.62 16.37 -25.24
N GLY A 36 7.86 15.19 -24.70
CA GLY A 36 8.68 14.17 -25.35
C GLY A 36 8.10 13.66 -26.67
N ARG A 37 6.76 13.65 -26.80
CA ARG A 37 6.07 13.35 -28.07
C ARG A 37 6.18 14.49 -29.07
N ASP A 38 5.95 15.73 -28.63
CA ASP A 38 6.08 16.91 -29.48
C ASP A 38 7.47 17.04 -30.05
N ASP A 39 8.50 16.67 -29.27
CA ASP A 39 9.90 16.67 -29.70
C ASP A 39 10.28 15.41 -30.53
N GLY A 40 9.37 14.48 -30.73
CA GLY A 40 9.59 13.23 -31.47
C GLY A 40 10.57 12.25 -30.79
N ILE A 41 10.83 12.42 -29.48
CA ILE A 41 11.73 11.59 -28.68
C ILE A 41 11.06 10.27 -28.30
N ILE A 42 9.76 10.30 -27.97
CA ILE A 42 8.97 9.14 -27.57
C ILE A 42 7.68 9.04 -28.39
N ASP A 43 7.22 7.84 -28.65
CA ASP A 43 5.95 7.56 -29.32
C ASP A 43 5.03 6.64 -28.49
N LYS A 44 5.61 5.76 -27.68
CA LYS A 44 4.89 4.78 -26.86
C LYS A 44 5.25 4.92 -25.39
N ILE A 45 4.31 4.54 -24.53
CA ILE A 45 4.48 4.56 -23.08
C ILE A 45 4.22 3.15 -22.55
N LEU A 46 5.17 2.60 -21.80
CA LEU A 46 4.98 1.35 -21.06
C LEU A 46 5.11 1.63 -19.57
N VAL A 47 3.99 1.48 -18.85
CA VAL A 47 3.94 1.57 -17.39
C VAL A 47 3.94 0.17 -16.80
N ILE A 48 4.94 -0.13 -15.97
CA ILE A 48 4.99 -1.34 -15.16
C ILE A 48 4.72 -0.93 -13.72
N GLY A 49 3.65 -1.47 -13.14
CA GLY A 49 3.20 -1.10 -11.81
C GLY A 49 2.13 -2.05 -11.27
N PRO A 50 1.58 -1.72 -10.10
CA PRO A 50 0.46 -2.45 -9.54
C PRO A 50 -0.82 -2.24 -10.38
N THR A 51 -1.68 -3.25 -10.43
CA THR A 51 -2.92 -3.21 -11.23
C THR A 51 -3.83 -2.03 -10.82
N ALA A 52 -3.81 -1.65 -9.56
CA ALA A 52 -4.63 -0.54 -9.05
C ALA A 52 -4.18 0.84 -9.56
N SER A 53 -2.97 0.97 -10.12
CA SER A 53 -2.53 2.23 -10.74
C SER A 53 -3.02 2.39 -12.18
N PHE A 54 -3.57 1.35 -12.82
CA PHE A 54 -3.92 1.39 -14.23
C PHE A 54 -5.04 2.37 -14.54
N PHE A 55 -6.15 2.27 -13.81
CA PHE A 55 -7.25 3.22 -13.97
C PHE A 55 -6.83 4.68 -13.71
N PRO A 56 -6.10 5.00 -12.64
CA PRO A 56 -5.53 6.32 -12.44
C PRO A 56 -4.67 6.84 -13.60
N TRP A 57 -3.86 6.00 -14.23
CA TRP A 57 -3.09 6.39 -15.41
C TRP A 57 -3.99 6.75 -16.61
N GLU A 58 -5.04 5.98 -16.85
CA GLU A 58 -6.00 6.25 -17.93
C GLU A 58 -6.85 7.49 -17.67
N ASP A 59 -7.30 7.70 -16.42
CA ASP A 59 -8.12 8.84 -16.02
C ASP A 59 -7.31 10.14 -16.01
N GLU A 60 -6.11 10.14 -15.46
CA GLU A 60 -5.21 11.30 -15.45
C GLU A 60 -4.80 11.71 -16.86
N TYR A 61 -4.49 10.73 -17.73
CA TYR A 61 -4.21 10.98 -19.14
C TYR A 61 -5.39 11.70 -19.81
N LYS A 62 -6.63 11.26 -19.54
CA LYS A 62 -7.83 11.90 -20.06
C LYS A 62 -7.97 13.34 -19.54
N LEU A 63 -7.67 13.58 -18.27
CA LEU A 63 -7.71 14.91 -17.68
C LEU A 63 -6.63 15.83 -18.29
N CYS A 64 -5.41 15.33 -18.49
CA CYS A 64 -4.30 16.11 -19.04
C CYS A 64 -4.47 16.42 -20.56
N PHE A 65 -4.98 15.46 -21.34
CA PHE A 65 -5.01 15.57 -22.82
C PHE A 65 -6.42 15.76 -23.41
N GLY A 66 -7.46 15.83 -22.57
CA GLY A 66 -8.84 16.01 -22.99
C GLY A 66 -9.46 14.83 -23.78
N LYS A 67 -8.71 13.73 -23.92
CA LYS A 67 -9.14 12.50 -24.64
C LYS A 67 -8.65 11.26 -23.92
N LYS A 68 -9.41 10.18 -24.01
CA LYS A 68 -8.96 8.86 -23.50
C LYS A 68 -7.73 8.39 -24.26
N PRO A 69 -6.72 7.78 -23.59
CA PRO A 69 -5.62 7.13 -24.26
C PRO A 69 -6.12 5.94 -25.07
N ARG A 70 -5.42 5.60 -26.16
CA ARG A 70 -5.51 4.25 -26.72
C ARG A 70 -4.68 3.32 -25.85
N SER A 71 -5.24 2.94 -24.69
CA SER A 71 -4.57 2.11 -23.71
C SER A 71 -4.88 0.64 -23.90
N ILE A 72 -3.97 -0.20 -23.41
CA ILE A 72 -4.16 -1.64 -23.29
C ILE A 72 -3.56 -2.15 -21.98
N ARG A 73 -4.32 -2.95 -21.25
CA ARG A 73 -3.87 -3.65 -20.05
C ARG A 73 -3.29 -5.00 -20.48
N VAL A 74 -1.98 -5.09 -20.48
CA VAL A 74 -1.23 -6.26 -20.98
C VAL A 74 -1.27 -7.38 -19.95
N ARG A 75 -2.01 -8.47 -20.27
CA ARG A 75 -2.20 -9.65 -19.40
C ARG A 75 -2.14 -10.93 -20.25
N GLY A 76 -1.77 -12.05 -19.65
CA GLY A 76 -1.88 -13.37 -20.27
C GLY A 76 -1.34 -13.46 -21.69
N GLU A 77 -2.18 -13.90 -22.62
CA GLU A 77 -1.84 -14.06 -24.04
C GLU A 77 -1.61 -12.74 -24.78
N VAL A 78 -2.26 -11.64 -24.36
CA VAL A 78 -2.02 -10.29 -24.89
C VAL A 78 -0.56 -9.90 -24.74
N GLY A 79 0.10 -10.36 -23.67
CA GLY A 79 1.53 -10.12 -23.46
C GLY A 79 2.43 -10.72 -24.54
N LYS A 80 2.06 -11.84 -25.16
CA LYS A 80 2.77 -12.44 -26.29
C LYS A 80 2.67 -11.60 -27.57
N GLN A 81 1.61 -10.84 -27.70
CA GLN A 81 1.35 -10.01 -28.88
C GLN A 81 1.89 -8.59 -28.72
N LEU A 82 2.50 -8.24 -27.57
CA LEU A 82 2.97 -6.90 -27.24
C LEU A 82 3.73 -6.21 -28.39
N PRO A 83 4.69 -6.86 -29.11
CA PRO A 83 5.42 -6.21 -30.20
C PRO A 83 4.54 -5.73 -31.34
N ASN A 84 3.37 -6.35 -31.55
CA ASN A 84 2.46 -6.10 -32.67
C ASN A 84 1.28 -5.18 -32.30
N LEU A 85 1.16 -4.74 -31.04
CA LEU A 85 0.04 -3.94 -30.57
C LEU A 85 0.24 -2.46 -30.90
N ASN A 86 -0.77 -1.85 -31.52
CA ASN A 86 -0.75 -0.43 -31.86
C ASN A 86 -1.57 0.41 -30.90
N HIS A 87 -1.05 0.58 -29.69
CA HIS A 87 -1.61 1.44 -28.64
C HIS A 87 -0.61 2.54 -28.27
N ASP A 88 -1.06 3.53 -27.47
CA ASP A 88 -0.25 4.67 -27.04
C ASP A 88 0.25 4.47 -25.61
N LEU A 89 -0.57 3.78 -24.77
CA LEU A 89 -0.32 3.52 -23.38
C LEU A 89 -0.49 2.03 -23.08
N PHE A 90 0.58 1.40 -22.62
CA PHE A 90 0.62 0.00 -22.23
C PHE A 90 0.76 -0.09 -20.72
N LEU A 91 -0.16 -0.80 -20.07
CA LEU A 91 -0.21 -0.96 -18.62
C LEU A 91 0.06 -2.44 -18.29
N MET A 92 1.10 -2.72 -17.51
CA MET A 92 1.55 -4.08 -17.24
C MET A 92 1.89 -4.27 -15.77
N HIS A 93 1.39 -5.35 -15.17
CA HIS A 93 1.76 -5.71 -13.81
C HIS A 93 3.18 -6.30 -13.76
N PHE A 94 3.90 -6.11 -12.64
CA PHE A 94 5.25 -6.63 -12.42
C PHE A 94 5.39 -8.13 -12.71
N SER A 95 4.41 -8.95 -12.31
CA SER A 95 4.43 -10.39 -12.59
C SER A 95 4.32 -10.70 -14.08
N THR A 96 3.53 -9.96 -14.83
CA THR A 96 3.43 -10.11 -16.29
C THR A 96 4.75 -9.72 -16.94
N ALA A 97 5.35 -8.60 -16.53
CA ALA A 97 6.65 -8.16 -17.06
C ALA A 97 7.74 -9.21 -16.86
N MET A 98 7.75 -9.88 -15.70
CA MET A 98 8.70 -10.95 -15.40
C MET A 98 8.63 -12.12 -16.39
N HIS A 99 7.44 -12.45 -16.86
CA HIS A 99 7.21 -13.56 -17.80
C HIS A 99 7.26 -13.15 -19.28
N ARG A 100 7.46 -11.85 -19.59
CA ARG A 100 7.40 -11.29 -20.95
C ARG A 100 8.62 -10.43 -21.29
N VAL A 101 9.78 -10.76 -20.71
CA VAL A 101 11.02 -9.97 -20.91
C VAL A 101 11.41 -9.88 -22.38
N ALA A 102 11.33 -10.99 -23.13
CA ALA A 102 11.71 -11.03 -24.53
C ALA A 102 10.79 -10.13 -25.39
N GLU A 103 9.48 -10.25 -25.19
CA GLU A 103 8.48 -9.45 -25.92
C GLU A 103 8.57 -7.96 -25.58
N ILE A 104 8.90 -7.61 -24.33
CA ILE A 104 9.14 -6.23 -23.91
C ILE A 104 10.38 -5.67 -24.60
N ILE A 105 11.48 -6.44 -24.65
CA ILE A 105 12.72 -6.01 -25.34
C ILE A 105 12.46 -5.80 -26.82
N GLU A 106 11.79 -6.74 -27.49
CA GLU A 106 11.42 -6.63 -28.90
C GLU A 106 10.55 -5.39 -29.16
N PHE A 107 9.52 -5.17 -28.33
CA PHE A 107 8.65 -3.99 -28.40
C PHE A 107 9.44 -2.69 -28.29
N MET A 108 10.33 -2.59 -27.29
CA MET A 108 11.13 -1.37 -27.05
C MET A 108 12.23 -1.17 -28.11
N SER A 109 12.72 -2.25 -28.73
CA SER A 109 13.70 -2.16 -29.81
C SER A 109 13.08 -1.61 -31.11
N ASN A 110 11.79 -1.82 -31.31
CA ASN A 110 11.06 -1.40 -32.52
C ASN A 110 10.31 -0.04 -32.34
N ASN A 111 10.25 0.50 -31.12
CA ASN A 111 9.50 1.71 -30.82
C ASN A 111 10.30 2.65 -29.91
N LYS A 112 10.02 3.94 -29.96
CA LYS A 112 10.60 4.94 -29.03
C LYS A 112 9.80 4.96 -27.74
N VAL A 113 10.14 4.02 -26.82
CA VAL A 113 9.37 3.78 -25.61
C VAL A 113 9.90 4.58 -24.42
N MET A 114 9.02 5.29 -23.73
CA MET A 114 9.23 5.73 -22.37
C MET A 114 8.78 4.63 -21.40
N LEU A 115 9.73 4.05 -20.68
CA LEU A 115 9.46 3.02 -19.67
C LEU A 115 9.33 3.65 -18.30
N ILE A 116 8.21 3.38 -17.66
CA ILE A 116 7.86 3.93 -16.35
C ILE A 116 7.67 2.77 -15.36
N ILE A 117 8.34 2.83 -14.21
CA ILE A 117 8.06 1.97 -13.07
C ILE A 117 7.26 2.77 -12.05
N ASP A 118 5.98 2.44 -11.93
CA ASP A 118 5.13 3.02 -10.89
C ASP A 118 5.24 2.21 -9.60
N GLU A 119 5.17 2.90 -8.45
CA GLU A 119 5.47 2.34 -7.11
C GLU A 119 6.80 1.56 -7.10
N SER A 120 7.88 2.26 -7.51
CA SER A 120 9.21 1.69 -7.73
C SER A 120 9.84 1.04 -6.49
N HIS A 121 9.32 1.29 -5.31
CA HIS A 121 9.72 0.57 -4.11
C HIS A 121 9.47 -0.95 -4.21
N ASN A 122 8.67 -1.41 -5.18
CA ASN A 122 8.49 -2.83 -5.48
C ASN A 122 9.71 -3.49 -6.14
N ILE A 123 10.63 -2.72 -6.71
CA ILE A 123 11.91 -3.22 -7.27
C ILE A 123 13.12 -2.91 -6.38
N LYS A 124 12.91 -2.56 -5.13
CA LYS A 124 13.91 -2.01 -4.18
C LYS A 124 15.11 -2.92 -3.87
N SER A 125 14.97 -4.24 -3.92
CA SER A 125 16.00 -5.16 -3.41
C SER A 125 16.63 -6.00 -4.52
N PRO A 126 17.98 -6.08 -4.61
CA PRO A 126 18.67 -7.02 -5.50
C PRO A 126 18.39 -8.49 -5.14
N GLN A 127 17.98 -8.74 -3.90
CA GLN A 127 17.65 -10.08 -3.40
C GLN A 127 16.21 -10.50 -3.73
N GLN A 128 15.33 -9.56 -4.06
CA GLN A 128 14.04 -9.84 -4.71
C GLN A 128 14.33 -10.22 -6.16
N LYS A 129 14.60 -11.52 -6.34
CA LYS A 129 15.26 -12.09 -7.51
C LYS A 129 14.50 -11.94 -8.84
N THR A 130 13.26 -11.52 -8.84
CA THR A 130 12.39 -11.55 -10.02
C THR A 130 12.12 -10.16 -10.60
N TRP A 131 11.43 -9.28 -9.91
CA TRP A 131 11.03 -7.96 -10.46
C TRP A 131 12.21 -6.99 -10.63
N ALA A 132 13.10 -6.93 -9.63
CA ALA A 132 14.32 -6.13 -9.71
C ALA A 132 15.24 -6.57 -10.87
N ARG A 133 15.37 -7.90 -11.07
CA ARG A 133 16.13 -8.47 -12.20
C ARG A 133 15.48 -8.13 -13.53
N THR A 134 14.16 -8.28 -13.64
CA THR A 134 13.40 -7.92 -14.83
C THR A 134 13.57 -6.45 -15.17
N ALA A 135 13.34 -5.54 -14.23
CA ALA A 135 13.48 -4.11 -14.45
C ALA A 135 14.87 -3.76 -14.99
N ARG A 136 15.93 -4.30 -14.40
CA ARG A 136 17.31 -4.09 -14.85
C ARG A 136 17.59 -4.67 -16.25
N ALA A 137 17.00 -5.83 -16.56
CA ALA A 137 17.19 -6.48 -17.86
C ALA A 137 16.56 -5.69 -19.02
N ILE A 138 15.40 -5.08 -18.80
CA ILE A 138 14.67 -4.33 -19.82
C ILE A 138 15.09 -2.86 -19.90
N ALA A 139 15.63 -2.27 -18.83
CA ALA A 139 15.99 -0.86 -18.77
C ALA A 139 16.86 -0.35 -19.93
N PRO A 140 17.90 -1.08 -20.40
CA PRO A 140 18.77 -0.61 -21.48
C PRO A 140 18.07 -0.34 -22.81
N PHE A 141 16.91 -0.95 -23.06
CA PHE A 141 16.19 -0.89 -24.33
C PHE A 141 15.19 0.28 -24.41
N ALA A 142 14.91 0.95 -23.28
CA ALA A 142 14.02 2.10 -23.25
C ALA A 142 14.76 3.39 -23.65
N ILE A 143 14.10 4.25 -24.46
CA ILE A 143 14.64 5.56 -24.84
C ILE A 143 14.67 6.52 -23.64
N ARG A 144 13.62 6.46 -22.80
CA ARG A 144 13.49 7.23 -21.55
C ARG A 144 13.03 6.31 -20.43
N ARG A 145 13.51 6.57 -19.23
CA ARG A 145 13.14 5.83 -18.01
C ARG A 145 12.73 6.77 -16.91
N THR A 146 11.64 6.44 -16.24
CA THR A 146 11.17 7.21 -15.07
C THR A 146 10.69 6.24 -14.00
N ILE A 147 10.96 6.56 -12.74
CA ILE A 147 10.40 5.83 -11.62
C ILE A 147 9.57 6.76 -10.73
N LEU A 148 8.46 6.25 -10.24
CA LEU A 148 7.55 6.96 -9.35
C LEU A 148 7.44 6.21 -8.03
N SER A 149 7.59 6.90 -6.91
CA SER A 149 7.31 6.33 -5.59
C SER A 149 7.11 7.42 -4.54
N GLY A 150 6.15 7.23 -3.65
CA GLY A 150 6.00 8.05 -2.45
C GLY A 150 6.96 7.65 -1.33
N THR A 151 7.45 6.42 -1.37
CA THR A 151 8.28 5.78 -0.33
C THR A 151 9.48 5.06 -0.96
N PRO A 152 10.47 5.79 -1.53
CA PRO A 152 11.56 5.16 -2.29
C PRO A 152 12.49 4.29 -1.43
N MET A 153 12.53 4.53 -0.12
CA MET A 153 13.36 3.82 0.84
C MET A 153 12.49 3.29 2.00
N PRO A 154 11.61 2.31 1.76
CA PRO A 154 10.71 1.82 2.81
C PRO A 154 11.44 1.13 3.97
N ASN A 155 12.63 0.58 3.76
CA ASN A 155 13.44 -0.04 4.79
C ASN A 155 14.64 0.84 5.15
N ASP A 156 15.50 1.12 4.19
CA ASP A 156 16.70 1.96 4.34
C ASP A 156 17.30 2.35 2.98
N ALA A 157 18.43 3.04 3.00
CA ALA A 157 19.12 3.56 1.80
C ALA A 157 19.50 2.48 0.78
N ARG A 158 19.60 1.22 1.16
CA ARG A 158 19.92 0.10 0.25
C ARG A 158 18.85 -0.10 -0.81
N ASP A 159 17.62 0.28 -0.51
CA ASP A 159 16.48 0.18 -1.42
C ASP A 159 16.64 1.03 -2.69
N LEU A 160 17.53 2.03 -2.71
CA LEU A 160 17.75 2.91 -3.86
C LEU A 160 18.59 2.26 -4.97
N TRP A 161 19.45 1.27 -4.66
CA TRP A 161 20.42 0.79 -5.63
C TRP A 161 19.78 0.29 -6.92
N VAL A 162 18.77 -0.58 -6.84
CA VAL A 162 18.07 -1.11 -8.02
C VAL A 162 17.32 -0.01 -8.75
N GLN A 163 16.68 0.89 -8.02
CA GLN A 163 15.89 1.98 -8.59
C GLN A 163 16.77 2.93 -9.42
N ILE A 164 17.93 3.31 -8.90
CA ILE A 164 18.86 4.20 -9.60
C ILE A 164 19.58 3.47 -10.74
N THR A 165 19.96 2.20 -10.56
CA THR A 165 20.54 1.38 -11.63
C THR A 165 19.55 1.13 -12.78
N PHE A 166 18.26 1.07 -12.51
CA PHE A 166 17.23 1.03 -13.54
C PHE A 166 17.23 2.31 -14.39
N LEU A 167 17.31 3.48 -13.76
CA LEU A 167 17.35 4.76 -14.49
C LEU A 167 18.63 4.90 -15.33
N TRP A 168 19.77 4.50 -14.76
CA TRP A 168 21.09 4.68 -15.33
C TRP A 168 21.86 3.35 -15.37
N PRO A 169 21.46 2.43 -16.27
CA PRO A 169 21.98 1.06 -16.29
C PRO A 169 23.44 0.94 -16.71
N TYR A 170 24.03 1.97 -17.32
CA TYR A 170 25.42 1.99 -17.78
C TYR A 170 26.35 2.85 -16.94
N ASP A 171 25.82 3.86 -16.26
CA ASP A 171 26.64 4.90 -15.59
C ASP A 171 26.94 4.57 -14.14
N PHE A 172 26.20 3.66 -13.54
CA PHE A 172 26.37 3.20 -12.15
C PHE A 172 26.63 4.32 -11.14
N PRO A 173 25.73 5.31 -10.98
CA PRO A 173 25.97 6.46 -10.10
C PRO A 173 26.25 6.06 -8.64
N LEU A 174 25.78 4.88 -8.23
CA LEU A 174 25.98 4.32 -6.88
C LEU A 174 27.13 3.29 -6.83
N GLY A 175 27.80 3.03 -7.94
CA GLY A 175 28.80 1.98 -8.05
C GLY A 175 28.20 0.56 -8.03
N ASN A 176 29.03 -0.44 -7.72
CA ASN A 176 28.56 -1.82 -7.64
C ASN A 176 27.71 -2.06 -6.40
N ASP A 177 26.83 -3.06 -6.48
CA ASP A 177 25.85 -3.42 -5.45
C ASP A 177 26.50 -3.77 -4.09
N ILE A 178 27.56 -4.58 -4.08
CA ILE A 178 28.22 -5.04 -2.85
C ILE A 178 28.77 -3.85 -2.06
N THR A 179 29.48 -2.94 -2.74
CA THR A 179 30.10 -1.77 -2.12
C THR A 179 29.05 -0.81 -1.61
N TYR A 180 28.01 -0.53 -2.44
CA TYR A 180 26.90 0.32 -2.03
C TYR A 180 26.14 -0.25 -0.85
N MET A 181 25.73 -1.53 -0.91
CA MET A 181 24.96 -2.20 0.15
C MET A 181 25.68 -2.19 1.48
N ARG A 182 27.00 -2.44 1.47
CA ARG A 182 27.82 -2.41 2.70
C ARG A 182 27.88 -1.00 3.28
N TYR A 183 28.09 0.01 2.45
CA TYR A 183 28.15 1.40 2.89
C TYR A 183 26.77 1.88 3.38
N ALA A 184 25.72 1.71 2.59
CA ALA A 184 24.39 2.23 2.86
C ALA A 184 23.75 1.66 4.13
N LYS A 185 24.08 0.42 4.48
CA LYS A 185 23.64 -0.22 5.73
C LYS A 185 24.02 0.57 6.99
N ASN A 186 25.23 1.19 6.98
CA ASN A 186 25.78 1.84 8.17
C ASN A 186 25.75 3.37 8.10
N HIS A 187 25.69 3.94 6.91
CA HIS A 187 25.88 5.39 6.66
C HIS A 187 24.74 6.04 5.85
N GLY A 188 23.66 5.29 5.54
CA GLY A 188 22.60 5.79 4.68
C GLY A 188 23.12 6.18 3.29
N ILE A 189 22.57 7.26 2.70
CA ILE A 189 23.00 7.76 1.38
C ILE A 189 24.33 8.53 1.43
N GLY A 190 24.72 9.06 2.58
CA GLY A 190 25.97 9.73 2.91
C GLY A 190 26.75 10.32 1.70
N LYS A 191 27.90 9.70 1.37
CA LYS A 191 28.78 10.14 0.27
C LYS A 191 28.15 10.13 -1.13
N PHE A 192 27.05 9.40 -1.33
CA PHE A 192 26.35 9.33 -2.63
C PHE A 192 25.33 10.45 -2.83
N LYS A 193 25.09 11.28 -1.80
CA LYS A 193 24.07 12.33 -1.87
C LYS A 193 24.26 13.25 -3.08
N ASN A 194 25.46 13.77 -3.30
CA ASN A 194 25.74 14.67 -4.41
C ASN A 194 25.55 14.03 -5.80
N ALA A 195 25.78 12.71 -5.91
CA ALA A 195 25.52 11.97 -7.14
C ALA A 195 24.02 11.69 -7.35
N LEU A 196 23.26 11.57 -6.28
CA LEU A 196 21.84 11.30 -6.32
C LEU A 196 20.98 12.55 -6.52
N ASP A 197 21.33 13.66 -5.88
CA ASP A 197 20.53 14.90 -5.88
C ASP A 197 20.07 15.35 -7.28
N PRO A 198 20.90 15.30 -8.34
CA PRO A 198 20.45 15.67 -9.68
C PRO A 198 19.53 14.64 -10.36
N LEU A 199 19.41 13.41 -9.84
CA LEU A 199 18.74 12.31 -10.50
C LEU A 199 17.26 12.15 -10.09
N PHE A 200 16.81 12.91 -9.08
CA PHE A 200 15.44 12.85 -8.61
C PHE A 200 14.90 14.20 -8.17
N THR A 201 13.58 14.29 -8.17
CA THR A 201 12.87 15.35 -7.44
C THR A 201 12.10 14.73 -6.27
N ARG A 202 12.00 15.47 -5.15
CA ARG A 202 11.29 15.01 -3.96
C ARG A 202 10.35 16.08 -3.43
N ILE A 203 9.09 15.71 -3.18
CA ILE A 203 8.12 16.51 -2.45
C ILE A 203 7.64 15.68 -1.27
N ARG A 204 7.76 16.24 -0.08
CA ARG A 204 7.28 15.64 1.17
C ARG A 204 5.90 16.19 1.51
N LYS A 205 5.19 15.51 2.38
CA LYS A 205 3.84 15.95 2.80
C LYS A 205 3.84 17.34 3.43
N ARG A 206 4.90 17.71 4.15
CA ARG A 206 5.10 19.05 4.73
C ARG A 206 5.32 20.16 3.72
N ASP A 207 5.75 19.80 2.50
CA ASP A 207 5.97 20.75 1.39
C ASP A 207 4.68 21.05 0.63
N LEU A 208 3.61 20.29 0.94
CA LEU A 208 2.26 20.51 0.46
C LEU A 208 1.51 21.35 1.49
N ASP A 209 0.87 22.40 1.03
CA ASP A 209 0.02 23.25 1.89
C ASP A 209 -1.30 22.52 2.22
N LEU A 210 -1.20 21.47 3.06
CA LEU A 210 -2.34 20.67 3.50
C LEU A 210 -2.70 21.01 4.95
N PRO A 211 -4.00 21.03 5.29
CA PRO A 211 -4.43 21.18 6.68
C PRO A 211 -3.87 20.06 7.54
N LYS A 212 -3.46 20.36 8.78
CA LYS A 212 -2.93 19.34 9.68
C LYS A 212 -4.01 18.34 10.07
N PRO A 213 -3.78 17.03 9.92
CA PRO A 213 -4.74 16.03 10.35
C PRO A 213 -4.78 15.92 11.87
N GLU A 214 -5.94 15.57 12.41
CA GLU A 214 -6.14 15.27 13.82
C GLU A 214 -6.05 13.75 14.05
N PHE A 215 -5.36 13.34 15.11
CA PHE A 215 -5.30 11.95 15.54
C PHE A 215 -5.97 11.80 16.89
N LYS A 216 -6.93 10.88 16.98
CA LYS A 216 -7.67 10.58 18.21
C LYS A 216 -7.46 9.13 18.63
N ASN A 217 -6.74 8.93 19.71
CA ASN A 217 -6.51 7.61 20.28
C ASN A 217 -7.69 7.20 21.17
N HIS A 218 -8.30 6.06 20.86
CA HIS A 218 -9.38 5.43 21.61
C HIS A 218 -8.83 4.18 22.30
N PHE A 219 -8.50 4.32 23.57
CA PHE A 219 -7.98 3.21 24.37
C PHE A 219 -9.12 2.37 24.92
N VAL A 220 -9.22 1.11 24.51
CA VAL A 220 -10.23 0.15 24.95
C VAL A 220 -9.62 -0.96 25.81
N SER A 221 -10.29 -1.36 26.87
CA SER A 221 -9.93 -2.56 27.62
C SER A 221 -10.55 -3.77 26.92
N LEU A 222 -9.79 -4.87 26.82
CA LEU A 222 -10.34 -6.11 26.28
C LEU A 222 -11.53 -6.58 27.17
N SER A 223 -12.51 -7.21 26.55
CA SER A 223 -13.61 -7.88 27.28
C SER A 223 -13.05 -9.04 28.11
N PRO A 224 -13.75 -9.49 29.17
CA PRO A 224 -13.20 -10.46 30.13
C PRO A 224 -12.66 -11.73 29.50
N VAL A 225 -13.45 -12.43 28.66
CA VAL A 225 -13.00 -13.67 27.99
C VAL A 225 -11.91 -13.37 26.97
N GLN A 226 -12.00 -12.25 26.25
CA GLN A 226 -10.94 -11.81 25.34
C GLN A 226 -9.62 -11.59 26.07
N ALA A 227 -9.64 -10.96 27.23
CA ALA A 227 -8.46 -10.72 28.05
C ALA A 227 -7.83 -12.03 28.55
N GLU A 228 -8.63 -13.00 28.98
CA GLU A 228 -8.13 -14.31 29.37
C GLU A 228 -7.42 -15.02 28.21
N ILE A 229 -8.05 -15.09 27.03
CA ILE A 229 -7.46 -15.69 25.82
C ILE A 229 -6.15 -14.98 25.46
N TYR A 230 -6.14 -13.65 25.47
CA TYR A 230 -4.96 -12.85 25.15
C TYR A 230 -3.79 -13.16 26.11
N ASN A 231 -4.05 -13.19 27.41
CA ASN A 231 -3.02 -13.44 28.43
C ASN A 231 -2.42 -14.84 28.32
N VAL A 232 -3.22 -15.86 28.02
CA VAL A 232 -2.70 -17.22 27.78
C VAL A 232 -1.76 -17.25 26.56
N ILE A 233 -2.10 -16.54 25.47
CA ILE A 233 -1.25 -16.48 24.29
C ILE A 233 0.06 -15.74 24.60
N VAL A 234 0.03 -14.68 25.42
CA VAL A 234 1.23 -13.95 25.88
C VAL A 234 2.13 -14.88 26.69
N SER A 235 1.61 -15.55 27.72
CA SER A 235 2.39 -16.43 28.59
C SER A 235 3.07 -17.54 27.82
N LYS A 236 2.33 -18.25 26.96
CA LYS A 236 2.90 -19.30 26.11
C LYS A 236 3.95 -18.80 25.12
N THR A 237 3.76 -17.60 24.58
CA THR A 237 4.73 -16.97 23.69
C THR A 237 6.07 -16.74 24.39
N LEU A 238 6.03 -16.32 25.65
CA LEU A 238 7.24 -16.10 26.44
C LEU A 238 7.97 -17.40 26.77
N GLU A 239 7.26 -18.44 27.19
CA GLU A 239 7.84 -19.78 27.49
C GLU A 239 8.56 -20.35 26.27
N GLU A 240 7.90 -20.38 25.09
CA GLU A 240 8.48 -20.91 23.87
C GLU A 240 9.69 -20.10 23.35
N ILE A 241 9.75 -18.77 23.60
CA ILE A 241 10.91 -17.93 23.22
C ILE A 241 12.13 -18.30 24.09
N TYR A 242 11.94 -18.62 25.36
CA TYR A 242 13.05 -19.02 26.25
C TYR A 242 13.70 -20.34 25.83
N ASP A 243 12.93 -21.26 25.25
CA ASP A 243 13.41 -22.59 24.85
C ASP A 243 14.14 -22.62 23.50
N MET A 244 14.04 -21.56 22.68
CA MET A 244 14.60 -21.54 21.34
C MET A 244 16.06 -21.07 21.27
N ARG A 245 16.95 -21.95 20.81
CA ARG A 245 18.39 -21.67 20.64
C ARG A 245 18.79 -21.18 19.24
N GLU A 246 17.99 -21.41 18.20
CA GLU A 246 18.33 -21.07 16.81
C GLU A 246 17.75 -19.71 16.36
N LYS A 247 18.62 -18.73 16.02
CA LYS A 247 18.22 -17.37 15.64
C LYS A 247 17.22 -17.30 14.46
N ALA A 248 17.38 -18.13 13.43
CA ALA A 248 16.50 -18.11 12.25
C ALA A 248 15.09 -18.67 12.55
N LYS A 249 15.00 -19.74 13.34
CA LYS A 249 13.74 -20.28 13.82
C LYS A 249 13.05 -19.29 14.75
N LEU A 250 13.83 -18.63 15.63
CA LEU A 250 13.35 -17.62 16.55
C LEU A 250 12.68 -16.42 15.83
N GLN A 251 13.23 -15.95 14.72
CA GLN A 251 12.66 -14.84 13.98
C GLN A 251 11.31 -15.21 13.34
N ARG A 252 11.21 -16.36 12.69
CA ARG A 252 9.97 -16.87 12.12
C ARG A 252 8.89 -17.08 13.18
N PHE A 253 9.27 -17.66 14.28
CA PHE A 253 8.40 -17.89 15.42
C PHE A 253 7.84 -16.59 16.00
N ARG A 254 8.69 -15.56 16.20
CA ARG A 254 8.28 -14.25 16.68
C ARG A 254 7.21 -13.62 15.81
N VAL A 255 7.36 -13.68 14.47
CA VAL A 255 6.38 -13.12 13.55
C VAL A 255 5.03 -13.83 13.65
N ALA A 256 5.03 -15.17 13.66
CA ALA A 256 3.81 -15.95 13.80
C ALA A 256 3.06 -15.64 15.12
N LYS A 257 3.81 -15.48 16.22
CA LYS A 257 3.23 -15.14 17.53
C LYS A 257 2.71 -13.70 17.60
N MET A 258 3.40 -12.75 16.95
CA MET A 258 2.90 -11.38 16.84
C MET A 258 1.56 -11.32 16.10
N ILE A 259 1.40 -12.11 15.03
CA ILE A 259 0.11 -12.24 14.32
C ILE A 259 -0.97 -12.78 15.26
N ARG A 260 -0.68 -13.82 16.04
CA ARG A 260 -1.62 -14.37 17.01
C ARG A 260 -2.04 -13.35 18.08
N LEU A 261 -1.09 -12.58 18.59
CA LEU A 261 -1.38 -11.52 19.55
C LEU A 261 -2.25 -10.43 18.91
N LEU A 262 -2.00 -10.08 17.65
CA LEU A 262 -2.79 -9.11 16.93
C LEU A 262 -4.23 -9.63 16.69
N GLN A 263 -4.37 -10.89 16.29
CA GLN A 263 -5.67 -11.56 16.17
C GLN A 263 -6.43 -11.55 17.49
N ALA A 264 -5.82 -11.99 18.58
CA ALA A 264 -6.44 -12.02 19.90
C ALA A 264 -6.84 -10.62 20.41
N ALA A 265 -6.01 -9.61 20.16
CA ALA A 265 -6.30 -8.22 20.52
C ALA A 265 -7.43 -7.61 19.69
N SER A 266 -7.55 -7.99 18.42
CA SER A 266 -8.60 -7.52 17.52
C SER A 266 -9.90 -8.31 17.73
N ASN A 267 -9.84 -9.63 17.56
CA ASN A 267 -10.97 -10.55 17.70
C ASN A 267 -10.45 -11.98 17.91
N PRO A 268 -10.72 -12.64 19.05
CA PRO A 268 -10.29 -14.02 19.32
C PRO A 268 -10.76 -15.06 18.31
N THR A 269 -11.88 -14.88 17.63
CA THR A 269 -12.38 -15.84 16.63
C THR A 269 -11.43 -15.99 15.45
N LEU A 270 -10.64 -14.93 15.13
CA LEU A 270 -9.63 -14.95 14.08
C LEU A 270 -8.53 -15.99 14.31
N ILE A 271 -8.34 -16.44 15.54
CA ILE A 271 -7.35 -17.46 15.87
C ILE A 271 -7.83 -18.83 15.39
N TYR A 272 -9.14 -19.06 15.33
CA TYR A 272 -9.77 -20.29 14.90
C TYR A 272 -9.90 -20.37 13.37
N GLU A 273 -10.18 -19.27 12.72
CA GLU A 273 -10.41 -19.21 11.28
C GLU A 273 -9.11 -19.39 10.48
N LYS A 274 -9.25 -19.90 9.26
CA LYS A 274 -8.12 -20.19 8.39
C LYS A 274 -7.27 -18.94 8.19
N SER A 275 -6.00 -19.02 8.55
CA SER A 275 -5.03 -17.93 8.49
C SER A 275 -4.60 -17.51 7.07
N ASP A 276 -5.34 -17.91 6.03
CA ASP A 276 -4.98 -17.66 4.63
C ASP A 276 -5.16 -16.18 4.21
N GLU A 277 -5.88 -15.38 5.01
CA GLU A 277 -6.24 -14.00 4.68
C GLU A 277 -5.31 -12.93 5.26
N PHE A 278 -4.38 -13.30 6.14
CA PHE A 278 -3.44 -12.32 6.67
C PHE A 278 -2.32 -12.09 5.66
N ASP A 279 -2.52 -11.11 4.80
CA ASP A 279 -1.46 -10.54 3.95
C ASP A 279 -0.53 -9.64 4.80
N VAL A 280 0.11 -10.25 5.79
CA VAL A 280 1.40 -9.74 6.24
C VAL A 280 2.31 -10.08 5.08
N THR A 281 2.50 -9.12 4.21
CA THR A 281 3.55 -9.21 3.22
C THR A 281 4.82 -9.48 4.01
N ASN A 282 5.32 -10.70 3.91
CA ASN A 282 6.49 -11.20 4.64
C ASN A 282 7.76 -10.42 4.30
N GLU A 283 7.64 -9.40 3.45
CA GLU A 283 8.70 -8.51 3.01
C GLU A 283 9.29 -7.69 4.16
N GLU A 284 8.47 -7.27 5.12
CA GLU A 284 8.97 -6.49 6.27
C GLU A 284 9.79 -7.33 7.26
N PHE A 285 9.53 -8.64 7.28
CA PHE A 285 10.19 -9.57 8.21
C PHE A 285 11.05 -10.64 7.51
N GLY A 286 11.09 -10.68 6.17
CA GLY A 286 11.90 -11.63 5.40
C GLY A 286 11.49 -13.10 5.58
N VAL A 287 10.23 -13.38 5.90
CA VAL A 287 9.73 -14.72 6.24
C VAL A 287 8.69 -15.18 5.23
N PRO A 288 8.78 -16.41 4.66
CA PRO A 288 7.76 -16.97 3.76
C PRO A 288 6.40 -17.12 4.43
N LYS A 289 5.29 -17.04 3.68
CA LYS A 289 3.93 -17.30 4.17
C LYS A 289 3.91 -18.59 5.00
N GLN A 290 3.57 -18.50 6.27
CA GLN A 290 3.45 -19.67 7.14
C GLN A 290 2.01 -19.85 7.61
N LYS A 291 1.49 -21.06 7.42
CA LYS A 291 0.26 -21.51 8.06
C LYS A 291 0.58 -21.87 9.52
N VAL A 292 0.05 -21.11 10.45
CA VAL A 292 0.17 -21.43 11.89
C VAL A 292 -1.03 -22.28 12.29
N SER A 293 -0.79 -23.53 12.63
CA SER A 293 -1.83 -24.49 12.98
C SER A 293 -2.39 -24.28 14.40
N LEU A 294 -3.72 -24.37 14.54
CA LEU A 294 -4.43 -24.41 15.82
C LEU A 294 -4.21 -25.70 16.62
N THR A 295 -3.65 -26.71 15.99
CA THR A 295 -3.49 -28.04 16.59
C THR A 295 -2.66 -27.97 17.87
N SER A 296 -1.68 -27.06 17.95
CA SER A 296 -0.91 -26.85 19.16
C SER A 296 -1.74 -26.31 20.33
N ILE A 297 -2.60 -25.30 20.09
CA ILE A 297 -3.45 -24.74 21.16
C ILE A 297 -4.43 -25.75 21.69
N LYS A 298 -5.04 -26.57 20.81
CA LYS A 298 -5.98 -27.63 21.22
C LYS A 298 -5.33 -28.66 22.13
N HIS A 299 -4.12 -29.08 21.85
CA HIS A 299 -3.40 -30.08 22.66
C HIS A 299 -2.83 -29.50 23.95
N GLU A 300 -2.31 -28.28 23.90
CA GLU A 300 -1.60 -27.67 25.02
C GLU A 300 -2.51 -26.93 26.01
N SER A 301 -3.71 -26.48 25.57
CA SER A 301 -4.68 -25.73 26.38
C SER A 301 -6.10 -25.99 25.89
N PRO A 302 -6.70 -27.13 26.18
CA PRO A 302 -8.08 -27.47 25.77
C PRO A 302 -9.12 -26.42 26.21
N ASP A 303 -9.00 -25.92 27.44
CA ASP A 303 -9.89 -24.88 27.99
C ASP A 303 -9.80 -23.54 27.19
N THR A 304 -8.59 -23.13 26.81
CA THR A 304 -8.39 -21.93 25.97
C THR A 304 -8.95 -22.18 24.56
N TYR A 305 -8.77 -23.36 24.01
CA TYR A 305 -9.36 -23.73 22.72
C TYR A 305 -10.89 -23.64 22.75
N GLU A 306 -11.53 -24.17 23.77
CA GLU A 306 -12.99 -24.09 23.95
C GLU A 306 -13.46 -22.62 24.10
N LYS A 307 -12.72 -21.79 24.85
CA LYS A 307 -13.00 -20.36 24.98
C LYS A 307 -12.92 -19.65 23.63
N ILE A 308 -11.91 -19.95 22.79
CA ILE A 308 -11.78 -19.36 21.45
C ILE A 308 -12.95 -19.77 20.56
N VAL A 309 -13.26 -21.08 20.50
CA VAL A 309 -14.33 -21.61 19.65
C VAL A 309 -15.72 -21.07 20.04
N SER A 310 -15.97 -20.91 21.35
CA SER A 310 -17.24 -20.40 21.87
C SER A 310 -17.27 -18.86 22.05
N TYR A 311 -16.21 -18.14 21.67
CA TYR A 311 -16.07 -16.71 21.97
C TYR A 311 -17.22 -15.88 21.41
N SER A 312 -17.56 -16.06 20.13
CA SER A 312 -18.61 -15.29 19.43
C SER A 312 -20.00 -15.41 20.04
N SER A 313 -20.25 -16.50 20.80
CA SER A 313 -21.51 -16.68 21.52
C SER A 313 -21.54 -16.01 22.91
N LYS A 314 -20.39 -15.55 23.39
CA LYS A 314 -20.24 -14.99 24.75
C LYS A 314 -20.04 -13.49 24.76
N GLU A 315 -19.23 -12.98 23.84
CA GLU A 315 -18.82 -11.58 23.81
C GLU A 315 -18.65 -11.05 22.39
N ILE A 316 -18.79 -9.74 22.25
CA ILE A 316 -18.36 -8.98 21.07
C ILE A 316 -17.00 -8.36 21.37
N PRO A 317 -16.01 -8.44 20.46
CA PRO A 317 -14.70 -7.85 20.66
C PRO A 317 -14.78 -6.35 20.99
N ALA A 318 -14.08 -5.92 22.04
CA ALA A 318 -14.17 -4.56 22.56
C ALA A 318 -13.86 -3.47 21.52
N LYS A 319 -12.91 -3.77 20.62
CA LYS A 319 -12.54 -2.85 19.52
C LYS A 319 -13.66 -2.68 18.50
N LEU A 320 -14.40 -3.75 18.19
CA LEU A 320 -15.53 -3.70 17.26
C LEU A 320 -16.68 -2.87 17.85
N VAL A 321 -16.93 -3.00 19.14
CA VAL A 321 -17.94 -2.20 19.86
C VAL A 321 -17.61 -0.71 19.76
N GLU A 322 -16.36 -0.32 20.06
CA GLU A 322 -15.95 1.08 20.00
C GLU A 322 -15.97 1.63 18.56
N ALA A 323 -15.52 0.84 17.57
CA ALA A 323 -15.58 1.23 16.16
C ALA A 323 -17.03 1.45 15.69
N THR A 324 -17.94 0.57 16.07
CA THR A 324 -19.37 0.70 15.76
C THR A 324 -19.97 1.98 16.34
N LYS A 325 -19.67 2.27 17.60
CA LYS A 325 -20.12 3.50 18.27
C LYS A 325 -19.62 4.74 17.55
N LEU A 326 -18.33 4.83 17.27
CA LEU A 326 -17.71 5.95 16.55
C LEU A 326 -18.27 6.11 15.13
N ALA A 327 -18.47 5.02 14.40
CA ALA A 327 -19.04 5.06 13.07
C ALA A 327 -20.47 5.64 13.10
N LYS A 328 -21.32 5.17 14.00
CA LYS A 328 -22.69 5.68 14.17
C LYS A 328 -22.73 7.16 14.60
N GLU A 329 -21.83 7.58 15.48
CA GLU A 329 -21.69 9.00 15.87
C GLU A 329 -21.29 9.90 14.68
N LEU A 330 -20.42 9.43 13.78
CA LEU A 330 -20.01 10.17 12.58
C LEU A 330 -21.15 10.23 11.55
N LEU A 331 -21.84 9.12 11.31
CA LEU A 331 -23.01 9.10 10.43
C LEU A 331 -24.12 10.04 10.91
N ALA A 332 -24.39 10.07 12.24
CA ALA A 332 -25.38 10.99 12.82
C ALA A 332 -25.02 12.47 12.63
N LYS A 333 -23.74 12.78 12.39
CA LYS A 333 -23.26 14.14 12.04
C LYS A 333 -23.31 14.43 10.54
N GLY A 334 -23.81 13.50 9.73
CA GLY A 334 -23.81 13.62 8.28
C GLY A 334 -22.46 13.31 7.60
N GLU A 335 -21.51 12.72 8.32
CA GLU A 335 -20.18 12.46 7.78
C GLU A 335 -20.05 11.04 7.22
N LYS A 336 -19.36 10.88 6.09
CA LYS A 336 -18.90 9.56 5.63
C LYS A 336 -17.68 9.11 6.42
N VAL A 337 -17.53 7.79 6.58
CA VAL A 337 -16.43 7.22 7.35
C VAL A 337 -15.82 6.01 6.66
N ILE A 338 -14.50 5.88 6.77
CA ILE A 338 -13.77 4.68 6.35
C ILE A 338 -13.36 3.91 7.60
N ILE A 339 -13.63 2.61 7.65
CA ILE A 339 -13.11 1.71 8.68
C ILE A 339 -12.03 0.83 8.05
N TRP A 340 -10.81 0.94 8.58
CA TRP A 340 -9.69 0.10 8.17
C TRP A 340 -9.59 -1.11 9.08
N SER A 341 -9.63 -2.31 8.51
CA SER A 341 -9.36 -3.57 9.21
C SER A 341 -8.41 -4.44 8.39
N SER A 342 -7.47 -5.08 9.06
CA SER A 342 -6.57 -6.06 8.45
C SER A 342 -7.21 -7.45 8.31
N PHE A 343 -8.41 -7.66 8.88
CA PHE A 343 -9.08 -8.95 8.94
C PHE A 343 -10.47 -8.90 8.30
N VAL A 344 -10.69 -9.74 7.29
CA VAL A 344 -11.96 -9.79 6.54
C VAL A 344 -13.12 -10.22 7.44
N THR A 345 -12.92 -11.20 8.32
CA THR A 345 -13.94 -11.63 9.28
C THR A 345 -14.50 -10.48 10.13
N ASN A 346 -13.65 -9.55 10.57
CA ASN A 346 -14.13 -8.37 11.29
C ASN A 346 -15.02 -7.49 10.39
N MET A 347 -14.70 -7.39 9.11
CA MET A 347 -15.50 -6.65 8.13
C MET A 347 -16.88 -7.29 7.94
N GLU A 348 -16.92 -8.62 7.86
CA GLU A 348 -18.16 -9.40 7.75
C GLU A 348 -19.04 -9.29 9.01
N ILE A 349 -18.42 -9.21 10.21
CA ILE A 349 -19.17 -8.96 11.46
C ILE A 349 -19.81 -7.56 11.44
N PHE A 350 -19.11 -6.54 10.94
CA PHE A 350 -19.72 -5.22 10.77
C PHE A 350 -20.88 -5.27 9.78
N GLU A 351 -20.70 -5.87 8.60
CA GLU A 351 -21.72 -5.95 7.54
C GLU A 351 -22.97 -6.71 8.00
N ASN A 352 -22.78 -7.89 8.58
CA ASN A 352 -23.88 -8.81 8.85
C ASN A 352 -24.54 -8.60 10.21
N GLN A 353 -23.89 -7.91 11.16
CA GLN A 353 -24.34 -7.78 12.54
C GLN A 353 -24.33 -6.34 13.04
N LEU A 354 -23.14 -5.72 13.23
CA LEU A 354 -22.99 -4.48 14.00
C LEU A 354 -23.44 -3.22 13.26
N LEU A 355 -23.23 -3.19 11.94
CA LEU A 355 -23.55 -2.07 11.05
C LEU A 355 -24.46 -2.50 9.88
N LYS A 356 -25.24 -3.56 10.08
CA LYS A 356 -26.12 -4.13 9.04
C LYS A 356 -27.15 -3.12 8.51
N GLU A 357 -27.70 -2.30 9.38
CA GLU A 357 -28.71 -1.30 9.00
C GLU A 357 -28.10 -0.15 8.17
N GLU A 358 -26.84 0.15 8.40
CA GLU A 358 -26.07 1.19 7.68
C GLU A 358 -25.58 0.72 6.31
N ARG A 359 -25.71 -0.58 5.98
CA ARG A 359 -25.33 -1.20 4.70
C ARG A 359 -23.92 -0.77 4.24
N PRO A 360 -22.86 -1.12 5.00
CA PRO A 360 -21.51 -0.71 4.67
C PRO A 360 -21.04 -1.32 3.35
N ILE A 361 -20.19 -0.60 2.64
CA ILE A 361 -19.55 -1.09 1.42
C ILE A 361 -18.22 -1.74 1.80
N LEU A 362 -18.00 -3.00 1.41
CA LEU A 362 -16.80 -3.77 1.72
C LEU A 362 -15.84 -3.83 0.54
N ILE A 363 -14.53 -3.61 0.82
CA ILE A 363 -13.46 -3.76 -0.17
C ILE A 363 -12.27 -4.53 0.44
N TYR A 364 -12.04 -5.76 -0.04
CA TYR A 364 -10.95 -6.63 0.37
C TYR A 364 -10.40 -7.43 -0.82
N GLY A 365 -9.46 -8.35 -0.58
CA GLY A 365 -8.70 -9.02 -1.63
C GLY A 365 -9.54 -9.77 -2.66
N ASP A 366 -10.63 -10.41 -2.23
CA ASP A 366 -11.50 -11.25 -3.07
C ASP A 366 -12.55 -10.44 -3.86
N VAL A 367 -12.72 -9.14 -3.55
CA VAL A 367 -13.58 -8.28 -4.37
C VAL A 367 -12.99 -8.16 -5.77
N SER A 368 -13.79 -8.50 -6.77
CA SER A 368 -13.38 -8.54 -8.18
C SER A 368 -12.71 -7.24 -8.62
N LYS A 369 -11.65 -7.39 -9.40
CA LYS A 369 -10.96 -6.30 -10.10
C LYS A 369 -11.26 -6.31 -11.59
N ASP A 370 -12.15 -7.20 -12.03
CA ASP A 370 -12.56 -7.32 -13.42
C ASP A 370 -13.59 -6.23 -13.74
N GLU A 371 -13.35 -5.49 -14.83
CA GLU A 371 -14.24 -4.41 -15.24
C GLU A 371 -15.58 -4.92 -15.78
N GLU A 372 -15.61 -6.16 -16.26
CA GLU A 372 -16.83 -6.80 -16.76
C GLU A 372 -17.73 -7.27 -15.62
N ASP A 373 -17.20 -7.41 -14.40
CA ASP A 373 -17.99 -7.78 -13.23
C ASP A 373 -18.90 -6.60 -12.81
N GLU A 374 -20.18 -6.87 -12.63
CA GLU A 374 -21.16 -5.89 -12.22
C GLU A 374 -20.92 -5.35 -10.80
N ASP A 375 -20.24 -6.09 -9.94
CA ASP A 375 -19.89 -5.72 -8.56
C ASP A 375 -18.38 -5.71 -8.33
N ASN A 376 -17.67 -4.94 -9.15
CA ASN A 376 -16.23 -4.82 -8.99
C ASN A 376 -15.84 -3.71 -8.00
N ARG A 377 -14.55 -3.71 -7.61
CA ARG A 377 -13.98 -2.74 -6.66
C ARG A 377 -14.22 -1.29 -7.07
N ASP A 378 -14.05 -0.95 -8.34
CA ASP A 378 -14.11 0.43 -8.80
C ASP A 378 -15.55 0.96 -8.75
N LYS A 379 -16.54 0.12 -9.04
CA LYS A 379 -17.97 0.46 -8.89
C LYS A 379 -18.34 0.69 -7.43
N ARG A 380 -17.86 -0.17 -6.50
CA ARG A 380 -18.06 0.01 -5.06
C ARG A 380 -17.46 1.32 -4.54
N ILE A 381 -16.25 1.67 -5.01
CA ILE A 381 -15.61 2.95 -4.69
C ILE A 381 -16.45 4.11 -5.22
N GLN A 382 -16.93 4.00 -6.45
CA GLN A 382 -17.73 5.04 -7.07
C GLN A 382 -19.09 5.20 -6.37
N GLU A 383 -19.74 4.10 -5.98
CA GLU A 383 -20.94 4.11 -5.15
C GLU A 383 -20.71 4.88 -3.84
N PHE A 384 -19.63 4.57 -3.11
CA PHE A 384 -19.29 5.30 -1.89
C PHE A 384 -19.10 6.81 -2.14
N LYS A 385 -18.49 7.18 -3.26
CA LYS A 385 -18.21 8.58 -3.59
C LYS A 385 -19.46 9.35 -4.03
N ASP A 386 -20.30 8.74 -4.86
CA ASP A 386 -21.44 9.40 -5.49
C ASP A 386 -22.71 9.40 -4.61
N ASP A 387 -22.84 8.51 -3.63
CA ASP A 387 -23.98 8.51 -2.70
C ASP A 387 -24.01 9.84 -1.91
N PRO A 388 -25.10 10.62 -1.98
CA PRO A 388 -25.22 11.86 -1.23
C PRO A 388 -25.37 11.65 0.29
N ASN A 389 -25.77 10.46 0.72
CA ASN A 389 -26.00 10.16 2.12
C ASN A 389 -24.71 9.77 2.85
N PRO A 390 -24.68 9.92 4.19
CA PRO A 390 -23.60 9.36 5.00
C PRO A 390 -23.47 7.85 4.80
N ARG A 391 -22.27 7.38 4.48
CA ARG A 391 -22.00 5.95 4.19
C ARG A 391 -20.74 5.48 4.89
N ILE A 392 -20.66 4.18 5.11
CA ILE A 392 -19.48 3.51 5.64
C ILE A 392 -18.80 2.72 4.53
N LEU A 393 -17.50 2.93 4.39
CA LEU A 393 -16.62 2.08 3.59
C LEU A 393 -15.74 1.28 4.54
N ILE A 394 -15.74 -0.04 4.47
CA ILE A 394 -14.87 -0.91 5.26
C ILE A 394 -13.88 -1.56 4.31
N ALA A 395 -12.58 -1.40 4.58
CA ALA A 395 -11.58 -1.90 3.65
C ALA A 395 -10.34 -2.44 4.36
N THR A 396 -9.65 -3.37 3.69
CA THR A 396 -8.29 -3.73 4.09
C THR A 396 -7.31 -2.68 3.55
N PRO A 397 -6.29 -2.26 4.32
CA PRO A 397 -5.29 -1.32 3.82
C PRO A 397 -4.60 -1.79 2.53
N ALA A 398 -4.37 -3.10 2.38
CA ALA A 398 -3.78 -3.69 1.19
C ALA A 398 -4.65 -3.57 -0.06
N SER A 399 -5.98 -3.71 0.07
CA SER A 399 -6.89 -3.66 -1.08
C SER A 399 -7.10 -2.26 -1.64
N LEU A 400 -6.96 -1.22 -0.81
CA LEU A 400 -7.05 0.19 -1.22
C LEU A 400 -5.71 0.94 -1.16
N ALA A 401 -4.59 0.21 -1.00
CA ALA A 401 -3.26 0.82 -0.80
C ALA A 401 -2.79 1.67 -1.97
N GLU A 402 -3.35 1.50 -3.18
CA GLU A 402 -2.80 2.11 -4.38
C GLU A 402 -3.84 2.99 -5.09
N SER A 403 -3.45 4.25 -5.33
CA SER A 403 -4.02 5.20 -6.31
C SER A 403 -5.45 5.70 -6.15
N VAL A 404 -6.26 5.20 -5.23
CA VAL A 404 -7.65 5.64 -5.03
C VAL A 404 -7.70 6.92 -4.19
N SER A 405 -8.50 7.89 -4.60
CA SER A 405 -8.82 9.12 -3.86
C SER A 405 -10.22 9.00 -3.26
N LEU A 406 -10.34 9.25 -1.95
CA LEU A 406 -11.61 9.18 -1.21
C LEU A 406 -11.97 10.50 -0.50
N HIS A 407 -11.21 11.58 -0.73
CA HIS A 407 -11.42 12.87 -0.07
C HIS A 407 -12.41 13.78 -0.81
N ILE A 408 -12.40 13.72 -2.13
CA ILE A 408 -13.30 14.53 -2.99
C ILE A 408 -13.91 13.66 -4.10
N ASN A 409 -15.05 14.07 -4.58
CA ASN A 409 -15.64 13.57 -5.82
C ASN A 409 -14.99 14.28 -7.00
N SER A 410 -14.33 13.55 -7.89
CA SER A 410 -13.61 14.12 -9.03
C SER A 410 -14.52 14.81 -10.06
N LYS A 411 -15.81 14.47 -10.07
CA LYS A 411 -16.79 15.06 -10.99
C LYS A 411 -17.37 16.38 -10.48
N THR A 412 -17.67 16.45 -9.17
CA THR A 412 -18.34 17.62 -8.55
C THR A 412 -17.38 18.51 -7.78
N GLY A 413 -16.19 18.03 -7.41
CA GLY A 413 -15.25 18.73 -6.53
C GLY A 413 -15.66 18.76 -5.06
N GLU A 414 -16.79 18.12 -4.71
CA GLU A 414 -17.30 18.12 -3.35
C GLU A 414 -16.55 17.18 -2.43
N LYS A 415 -16.48 17.53 -1.13
CA LYS A 415 -15.91 16.68 -0.08
C LYS A 415 -16.68 15.35 -0.03
N VAL A 416 -15.95 14.23 -0.04
CA VAL A 416 -16.51 12.89 0.12
C VAL A 416 -16.30 12.40 1.56
N CYS A 417 -15.05 12.22 1.98
CA CYS A 417 -14.74 11.66 3.29
C CYS A 417 -13.52 12.35 3.91
N SER A 418 -13.62 12.62 5.22
CA SER A 418 -12.52 13.18 6.02
C SER A 418 -12.31 12.45 7.35
N ASN A 419 -13.01 11.34 7.59
CA ASN A 419 -12.91 10.57 8.82
C ASN A 419 -12.50 9.12 8.51
N ALA A 420 -11.50 8.61 9.24
CA ALA A 420 -11.10 7.22 9.16
C ALA A 420 -10.93 6.62 10.55
N ILE A 421 -11.45 5.40 10.74
CA ILE A 421 -11.32 4.60 11.95
C ILE A 421 -10.37 3.44 11.64
N TYR A 422 -9.28 3.33 12.39
CA TYR A 422 -8.38 2.18 12.34
C TYR A 422 -8.74 1.20 13.44
N LEU A 423 -9.44 0.13 13.07
CA LEU A 423 -9.83 -0.94 13.99
C LEU A 423 -8.60 -1.70 14.48
N ASP A 424 -7.74 -2.07 13.54
CA ASP A 424 -6.45 -2.71 13.79
C ASP A 424 -5.40 -2.17 12.81
N ARG A 425 -4.15 -2.28 13.20
CA ARG A 425 -2.98 -1.86 12.43
C ARG A 425 -1.90 -2.92 12.55
N ASN A 426 -1.08 -3.06 11.51
CA ASN A 426 0.09 -3.91 11.51
C ASN A 426 1.38 -3.07 11.58
N PHE A 427 2.54 -3.71 11.55
CA PHE A 427 3.85 -3.03 11.59
C PHE A 427 4.28 -2.39 10.24
N ASN A 428 3.45 -2.49 9.19
CA ASN A 428 3.75 -1.93 7.87
C ASN A 428 3.45 -0.42 7.83
N GLY A 429 4.47 0.39 8.12
CA GLY A 429 4.34 1.85 8.13
C GLY A 429 4.00 2.45 6.77
N ALA A 430 4.50 1.85 5.67
CA ALA A 430 4.20 2.33 4.32
C ALA A 430 2.70 2.16 4.00
N GLN A 431 2.15 0.98 4.29
CA GLN A 431 0.73 0.69 4.09
C GLN A 431 -0.17 1.58 4.97
N PHE A 432 0.23 1.82 6.23
CA PHE A 432 -0.48 2.73 7.12
C PHE A 432 -0.49 4.16 6.57
N MET A 433 0.66 4.68 6.10
CA MET A 433 0.73 6.01 5.51
C MET A 433 -0.06 6.11 4.20
N GLN A 434 0.03 5.10 3.34
CA GLN A 434 -0.76 5.06 2.10
C GLN A 434 -2.27 5.08 2.38
N SER A 435 -2.75 4.36 3.40
CA SER A 435 -4.16 4.39 3.78
C SER A 435 -4.61 5.76 4.31
N MET A 436 -3.76 6.47 5.06
CA MET A 436 -4.03 7.86 5.45
C MET A 436 -4.14 8.80 4.26
N ASP A 437 -3.31 8.60 3.24
CA ASP A 437 -3.30 9.42 2.02
C ASP A 437 -4.55 9.23 1.13
N ARG A 438 -5.49 8.33 1.49
CA ARG A 438 -6.78 8.19 0.77
C ARG A 438 -7.70 9.38 1.03
N ILE A 439 -7.62 9.99 2.20
CA ILE A 439 -8.47 11.10 2.61
C ILE A 439 -7.73 12.40 2.90
N HIS A 440 -6.39 12.41 2.90
CA HIS A 440 -5.56 13.58 3.16
C HIS A 440 -4.61 13.85 1.98
N ARG A 441 -5.10 14.57 0.98
CA ARG A 441 -4.45 14.78 -0.33
C ARG A 441 -4.62 16.23 -0.82
N LEU A 442 -3.88 16.60 -1.88
CA LEU A 442 -4.11 17.84 -2.63
C LEU A 442 -5.53 17.91 -3.19
N GLY A 443 -6.06 19.12 -3.26
CA GLY A 443 -7.44 19.40 -3.67
C GLY A 443 -8.41 19.51 -2.50
N MET A 444 -7.97 19.28 -1.27
CA MET A 444 -8.79 19.56 -0.07
C MET A 444 -8.91 21.07 0.15
N ALA A 445 -10.08 21.50 0.61
CA ALA A 445 -10.23 22.86 1.12
C ALA A 445 -9.41 23.05 2.40
N GLN A 446 -8.82 24.22 2.61
CA GLN A 446 -7.94 24.52 3.73
C GLN A 446 -8.61 24.41 5.11
N ASP A 447 -9.92 24.56 5.15
CA ASP A 447 -10.76 24.41 6.34
C ASP A 447 -11.21 22.96 6.61
N THR A 448 -10.88 22.03 5.71
CA THR A 448 -11.26 20.62 5.87
C THR A 448 -10.49 19.97 7.01
N LYS A 449 -11.21 19.54 8.03
CA LYS A 449 -10.64 18.83 9.17
C LYS A 449 -10.62 17.32 8.89
N VAL A 450 -9.44 16.75 8.68
CA VAL A 450 -9.25 15.29 8.56
C VAL A 450 -8.98 14.71 9.94
N THR A 451 -9.73 13.67 10.31
CA THR A 451 -9.60 13.01 11.60
C THR A 451 -9.34 11.51 11.44
N TYR A 452 -8.29 11.03 12.10
CA TYR A 452 -7.96 9.61 12.20
C TYR A 452 -8.24 9.13 13.62
N HIS A 453 -9.17 8.19 13.76
CA HIS A 453 -9.53 7.53 15.01
C HIS A 453 -8.76 6.22 15.12
N LEU A 454 -7.86 6.10 16.08
CA LEU A 454 -7.01 4.94 16.29
C LEU A 454 -7.55 4.14 17.48
N ILE A 455 -8.06 2.92 17.25
CA ILE A 455 -8.54 2.06 18.32
C ILE A 455 -7.38 1.20 18.81
N ILE A 456 -7.07 1.32 20.10
CA ILE A 456 -5.88 0.72 20.73
C ILE A 456 -6.34 -0.12 21.92
N GLY A 457 -6.09 -1.42 21.88
CA GLY A 457 -6.30 -2.30 23.02
C GLY A 457 -5.28 -2.01 24.13
N LYS A 458 -5.77 -1.66 25.32
CA LYS A 458 -4.90 -1.39 26.48
C LYS A 458 -4.13 -2.65 26.89
N ARG A 459 -2.83 -2.50 27.16
CA ARG A 459 -1.93 -3.59 27.57
C ARG A 459 -1.85 -4.72 26.55
N THR A 460 -1.98 -4.38 25.26
CA THR A 460 -1.86 -5.34 24.16
C THR A 460 -0.70 -4.97 23.22
N ILE A 461 -0.50 -5.80 22.21
CA ILE A 461 0.46 -5.55 21.13
C ILE A 461 0.15 -4.25 20.36
N ASP A 462 -1.10 -3.78 20.40
CA ASP A 462 -1.49 -2.55 19.71
C ASP A 462 -0.69 -1.33 20.16
N GLU A 463 -0.36 -1.23 21.47
CA GLU A 463 0.44 -0.13 21.99
C GLU A 463 1.86 -0.13 21.38
N LYS A 464 2.46 -1.31 21.22
CA LYS A 464 3.79 -1.45 20.59
C LYS A 464 3.75 -1.17 19.08
N ILE A 465 2.66 -1.56 18.42
CA ILE A 465 2.45 -1.25 17.00
C ILE A 465 2.31 0.26 16.83
N ASP A 466 1.52 0.90 17.70
CA ASP A 466 1.32 2.36 17.68
C ASP A 466 2.65 3.11 17.82
N GLU A 467 3.42 2.81 18.87
CA GLU A 467 4.74 3.40 19.10
C GLU A 467 5.66 3.24 17.89
N ARG A 468 5.73 2.04 17.30
CA ARG A 468 6.59 1.76 16.16
C ARG A 468 6.14 2.45 14.88
N LEU A 469 4.84 2.54 14.64
CA LEU A 469 4.30 3.26 13.49
C LEU A 469 4.59 4.76 13.58
N TRP A 470 4.46 5.36 14.78
CA TRP A 470 4.81 6.76 14.99
C TRP A 470 6.30 7.04 14.81
N GLN A 471 7.17 6.15 15.27
CA GLN A 471 8.61 6.26 15.02
C GLN A 471 8.91 6.24 13.52
N LYS A 472 8.37 5.25 12.78
CA LYS A 472 8.51 5.19 11.30
C LYS A 472 7.92 6.44 10.62
N PHE A 473 6.76 6.91 11.06
CA PHE A 473 6.15 8.12 10.52
C PHE A 473 7.05 9.35 10.67
N THR A 474 7.69 9.50 11.82
CA THR A 474 8.65 10.58 12.08
C THR A 474 9.88 10.45 11.21
N ASP A 475 10.46 9.25 11.10
CA ASP A 475 11.66 8.98 10.29
C ASP A 475 11.43 9.23 8.80
N MET A 476 10.25 8.90 8.29
CA MET A 476 9.88 9.09 6.86
C MET A 476 9.45 10.53 6.55
N SER A 477 9.00 11.28 7.55
CA SER A 477 8.61 12.69 7.41
C SER A 477 9.80 13.66 7.42
N ASN A 478 10.92 13.25 8.02
CA ASN A 478 12.20 13.97 8.02
C ASN A 478 13.04 13.64 6.78
#